data_a73d4757f5f4038ed6866c5e86cfff79
#
_entry.id   a73d4757f5f4038ed6866c5e86cfff79
#
_cell.length_a   1.000
_cell.length_b   1.000
_cell.length_c   1.000
_cell.angle_alpha   90.00
_cell.angle_beta   90.00
_cell.angle_gamma   90.00
#
_symmetry.space_group_name_H-M   'P 1'
#
loop_
_entity.id
_entity.type
_entity.pdbx_description
1 polymer ?
#
loop_
_entity_poly.entity_id
_entity_poly.type
_entity_poly.pdbx_seq_one_letter_code
_entity_poly.pdbx_strand_id
1 'polypeptide(L)'
;GIEQSKSLNEKYGNIFNFVYRKRIWNSNEECYMGWERKRGLLNQLNEYLLGNITNPFRANTIDISQMNKVKYIITLDSDTDLTLKSGLELVGAMAHILNKPEVNERGDLVISGHALMQPRVGVGLVESRKSIFTQVYAGEGGTDSYTNVISNLYQDNFDEGIFTGKGIYDLSIFSKVLANEIKENTVLSHDLLEGSYLRCALTSDIMLMDGYPSSYISFRTRLYRWIRGDYQILPWLGKTIENKKGETKQNPLKLLSKYKIFSNIV
;
A
#
# COMPACT_ATOMS: atom_id res chain seq x y z
N GLY A 1 21.88 3.65 -7.73
CA GLY A 1 20.72 4.46 -7.38
C GLY A 1 21.02 5.96 -7.45
N ILE A 2 21.97 6.48 -6.65
CA ILE A 2 22.31 7.92 -6.64
C ILE A 2 22.80 8.39 -8.00
N GLU A 3 23.71 7.68 -8.67
CA GLU A 3 24.21 8.04 -10.00
C GLU A 3 23.10 7.99 -11.05
N GLN A 4 22.22 6.98 -10.97
CA GLN A 4 21.08 6.87 -11.88
C GLN A 4 20.09 8.02 -11.69
N SER A 5 19.77 8.40 -10.44
CA SER A 5 18.89 9.55 -10.19
C SER A 5 19.49 10.85 -10.68
N LYS A 6 20.82 11.05 -10.55
CA LYS A 6 21.53 12.20 -11.11
C LYS A 6 21.45 12.24 -12.65
N SER A 7 21.76 11.12 -13.33
CA SER A 7 21.67 11.04 -14.79
C SER A 7 20.26 11.28 -15.32
N LEU A 8 19.23 10.80 -14.61
CA LEU A 8 17.84 11.08 -14.96
C LEU A 8 17.47 12.54 -14.73
N ASN A 9 17.96 13.15 -13.64
CA ASN A 9 17.73 14.56 -13.34
C ASN A 9 18.39 15.51 -14.35
N GLU A 10 19.56 15.16 -14.87
CA GLU A 10 20.22 15.89 -15.96
C GLU A 10 19.37 15.90 -17.24
N LYS A 11 18.65 14.82 -17.52
CA LYS A 11 17.84 14.65 -18.73
C LYS A 11 16.42 15.23 -18.60
N TYR A 12 15.79 15.06 -17.45
CA TYR A 12 14.35 15.31 -17.28
C TYR A 12 14.02 16.40 -16.24
N GLY A 13 15.03 17.02 -15.64
CA GLY A 13 14.83 17.98 -14.54
C GLY A 13 14.86 17.30 -13.17
N ASN A 14 14.93 18.10 -12.13
CA ASN A 14 15.24 17.68 -10.75
C ASN A 14 14.03 17.02 -10.03
N ILE A 15 13.54 15.92 -10.59
CA ILE A 15 12.33 15.19 -10.12
C ILE A 15 12.61 13.79 -9.60
N PHE A 16 13.78 13.19 -9.92
CA PHE A 16 14.12 11.84 -9.49
C PHE A 16 14.92 11.85 -8.21
N ASN A 17 14.43 11.15 -7.21
CA ASN A 17 15.09 11.04 -5.91
C ASN A 17 15.39 9.60 -5.56
N PHE A 18 16.46 9.40 -4.80
CA PHE A 18 16.88 8.10 -4.30
C PHE A 18 16.96 8.12 -2.77
N VAL A 19 16.29 7.18 -2.12
CA VAL A 19 16.37 6.97 -0.68
C VAL A 19 16.80 5.52 -0.37
N TYR A 20 17.68 5.35 0.61
CA TYR A 20 18.15 4.04 1.03
C TYR A 20 18.17 3.95 2.55
N ARG A 21 17.51 2.89 3.09
CA ARG A 21 17.46 2.60 4.51
C ARG A 21 18.54 1.62 4.95
N LYS A 22 19.02 1.77 6.18
CA LYS A 22 19.85 0.77 6.81
C LYS A 22 19.00 -0.46 7.16
N ARG A 23 19.55 -1.66 6.93
CA ARG A 23 18.97 -2.90 7.48
C ARG A 23 19.29 -2.98 8.97
N ILE A 24 18.31 -3.39 9.75
CA ILE A 24 18.41 -3.62 11.19
C ILE A 24 18.02 -5.06 11.49
N TRP A 25 18.53 -5.58 12.61
CA TRP A 25 18.15 -6.91 13.07
C TRP A 25 16.69 -6.91 13.52
N ASN A 26 15.92 -7.88 13.06
CA ASN A 26 14.57 -8.14 13.50
C ASN A 26 14.54 -9.46 14.27
N SER A 27 14.23 -9.40 15.59
CA SER A 27 14.22 -10.56 16.48
C SER A 27 13.10 -11.54 16.17
N ASN A 28 11.96 -11.07 15.62
CA ASN A 28 10.81 -11.93 15.32
C ASN A 28 11.01 -12.70 13.99
N GLU A 29 11.77 -12.12 13.06
CA GLU A 29 12.06 -12.73 11.76
C GLU A 29 13.48 -13.33 11.73
N GLU A 30 14.27 -13.17 12.79
CA GLU A 30 15.65 -13.66 12.92
C GLU A 30 16.57 -13.31 11.73
N CYS A 31 16.40 -12.10 11.16
CA CYS A 31 17.17 -11.65 10.01
C CYS A 31 17.40 -10.13 9.99
N TYR A 32 18.42 -9.70 9.25
CA TYR A 32 18.63 -8.29 8.94
C TYR A 32 17.71 -7.84 7.81
N MET A 33 16.80 -6.92 8.11
CA MET A 33 15.83 -6.41 7.14
C MET A 33 15.61 -4.91 7.30
N GLY A 34 15.00 -4.27 6.30
CA GLY A 34 14.46 -2.92 6.47
C GLY A 34 13.32 -2.95 7.50
N TRP A 35 13.39 -2.04 8.48
CA TRP A 35 12.36 -1.93 9.53
C TRP A 35 10.95 -1.93 8.92
N GLU A 36 10.08 -2.83 9.36
CA GLU A 36 8.69 -2.97 8.88
C GLU A 36 8.56 -3.08 7.34
N ARG A 37 9.58 -3.53 6.64
CA ARG A 37 9.57 -3.74 5.18
C ARG A 37 9.05 -2.50 4.41
N LYS A 38 8.08 -2.68 3.48
CA LYS A 38 7.49 -1.60 2.66
C LYS A 38 6.74 -0.59 3.54
N ARG A 39 5.93 -1.05 4.49
CA ARG A 39 5.20 -0.18 5.42
C ARG A 39 6.14 0.77 6.18
N GLY A 40 7.20 0.25 6.75
CA GLY A 40 8.19 1.07 7.46
C GLY A 40 8.90 2.06 6.55
N LEU A 41 9.16 1.70 5.28
CA LEU A 41 9.68 2.65 4.29
C LEU A 41 8.70 3.79 4.06
N LEU A 42 7.45 3.48 3.80
CA LEU A 42 6.42 4.47 3.54
C LEU A 42 6.19 5.35 4.76
N ASN A 43 6.09 4.77 5.97
CA ASN A 43 5.94 5.54 7.20
C ASN A 43 7.10 6.52 7.41
N GLN A 44 8.35 6.08 7.27
CA GLN A 44 9.52 6.95 7.41
C GLN A 44 9.55 8.05 6.34
N LEU A 45 9.20 7.70 5.10
CA LEU A 45 9.13 8.67 4.01
C LEU A 45 8.03 9.71 4.25
N ASN A 46 6.85 9.26 4.65
CA ASN A 46 5.71 10.13 4.93
C ASN A 46 6.03 11.13 6.04
N GLU A 47 6.54 10.65 7.18
CA GLU A 47 6.91 11.50 8.32
C GLU A 47 8.05 12.48 7.96
N TYR A 48 8.99 12.03 7.13
CA TYR A 48 10.05 12.90 6.61
C TYR A 48 9.51 13.98 5.67
N LEU A 49 8.63 13.62 4.72
CA LEU A 49 8.01 14.57 3.79
C LEU A 49 7.08 15.57 4.49
N LEU A 50 6.46 15.18 5.60
CA LEU A 50 5.66 16.07 6.46
C LEU A 50 6.52 16.94 7.39
N GLY A 51 7.84 16.72 7.43
CA GLY A 51 8.73 17.47 8.31
C GLY A 51 8.66 17.08 9.80
N ASN A 52 7.99 15.96 10.11
CA ASN A 52 7.79 15.48 11.49
C ASN A 52 9.05 14.83 12.08
N ILE A 53 9.94 14.30 11.21
CA ILE A 53 11.19 13.66 11.63
C ILE A 53 12.37 14.20 10.82
N THR A 54 13.56 14.14 11.41
CA THR A 54 14.83 14.37 10.69
C THR A 54 15.11 13.20 9.73
N ASN A 55 16.03 13.39 8.78
CA ASN A 55 16.35 12.39 7.76
C ASN A 55 16.62 10.99 8.34
N PRO A 56 15.73 10.00 8.13
CA PRO A 56 15.88 8.65 8.64
C PRO A 56 16.70 7.74 7.70
N PHE A 57 17.09 8.24 6.54
CA PHE A 57 17.72 7.46 5.48
C PHE A 57 19.24 7.54 5.56
N ARG A 58 19.92 6.43 5.25
CA ARG A 58 21.37 6.38 5.12
C ARG A 58 21.87 7.14 3.87
N ALA A 59 21.09 7.08 2.80
CA ALA A 59 21.28 7.91 1.61
C ALA A 59 19.93 8.53 1.25
N ASN A 60 19.96 9.82 0.93
CA ASN A 60 18.78 10.60 0.60
C ASN A 60 19.18 11.72 -0.36
N THR A 61 18.47 11.83 -1.48
CA THR A 61 18.67 12.90 -2.47
C THR A 61 17.46 13.83 -2.56
N ILE A 62 16.43 13.66 -1.71
CA ILE A 62 15.25 14.54 -1.68
C ILE A 62 15.68 15.93 -1.23
N ASP A 63 15.31 16.93 -2.02
CA ASP A 63 15.53 18.34 -1.66
C ASP A 63 14.56 18.76 -0.55
N ILE A 64 15.11 19.36 0.50
CA ILE A 64 14.34 19.90 1.64
C ILE A 64 13.26 20.90 1.18
N SER A 65 13.49 21.62 0.08
CA SER A 65 12.52 22.57 -0.50
C SER A 65 11.24 21.89 -1.00
N GLN A 66 11.24 20.59 -1.23
CA GLN A 66 10.09 19.78 -1.65
C GLN A 66 9.28 19.26 -0.46
N MET A 67 9.82 19.31 0.76
CA MET A 67 9.10 18.90 1.97
C MET A 67 7.87 19.79 2.19
N ASN A 68 6.82 19.22 2.76
CA ASN A 68 5.52 19.88 2.99
C ASN A 68 4.75 20.32 1.73
N LYS A 69 5.23 20.01 0.53
CA LYS A 69 4.53 20.30 -0.73
C LYS A 69 3.82 19.07 -1.31
N VAL A 70 4.20 17.89 -0.86
CA VAL A 70 3.63 16.62 -1.33
C VAL A 70 2.27 16.43 -0.68
N LYS A 71 1.24 16.27 -1.51
CA LYS A 71 -0.14 16.02 -1.04
C LYS A 71 -0.53 14.55 -1.20
N TYR A 72 -0.18 13.95 -2.32
CA TYR A 72 -0.52 12.57 -2.65
C TYR A 72 0.73 11.74 -2.91
N ILE A 73 0.66 10.47 -2.59
CA ILE A 73 1.71 9.49 -2.91
C ILE A 73 1.10 8.35 -3.71
N ILE A 74 1.72 8.03 -4.85
CA ILE A 74 1.43 6.82 -5.60
C ILE A 74 2.49 5.79 -5.21
N THR A 75 2.05 4.65 -4.68
CA THR A 75 2.93 3.54 -4.30
C THR A 75 2.83 2.41 -5.31
N LEU A 76 3.99 1.92 -5.72
CA LEU A 76 4.13 0.81 -6.65
C LEU A 76 5.07 -0.24 -6.04
N ASP A 77 4.97 -1.47 -6.51
CA ASP A 77 5.98 -2.49 -6.25
C ASP A 77 7.10 -2.42 -7.31
N SER A 78 8.21 -3.10 -7.08
CA SER A 78 9.35 -3.08 -8.01
C SER A 78 9.08 -3.75 -9.36
N ASP A 79 8.01 -4.51 -9.44
CA ASP A 79 7.51 -5.24 -10.60
C ASP A 79 6.19 -4.67 -11.16
N THR A 80 5.79 -3.48 -10.70
CA THR A 80 4.56 -2.80 -11.14
C THR A 80 4.90 -1.65 -12.07
N ASP A 81 4.30 -1.65 -13.26
CA ASP A 81 4.42 -0.60 -14.25
C ASP A 81 3.22 0.36 -14.20
N LEU A 82 3.53 1.66 -14.17
CA LEU A 82 2.55 2.72 -14.29
C LEU A 82 2.20 2.90 -15.76
N THR A 83 0.95 2.62 -16.14
CA THR A 83 0.49 2.79 -17.52
C THR A 83 0.39 4.26 -17.90
N LEU A 84 0.36 4.53 -19.21
CA LEU A 84 0.28 5.90 -19.71
C LEU A 84 -0.96 6.61 -19.17
N LYS A 85 -0.78 7.81 -18.61
CA LYS A 85 -1.79 8.67 -17.97
C LYS A 85 -2.36 8.18 -16.63
N SER A 86 -2.19 6.91 -16.24
CA SER A 86 -2.79 6.38 -15.00
C SER A 86 -2.38 7.16 -13.75
N GLY A 87 -1.17 7.67 -13.67
CA GLY A 87 -0.75 8.54 -12.56
C GLY A 87 -1.55 9.84 -12.47
N LEU A 88 -1.82 10.49 -13.60
CA LEU A 88 -2.62 11.72 -13.66
C LEU A 88 -4.09 11.43 -13.33
N GLU A 89 -4.63 10.34 -13.84
CA GLU A 89 -6.01 9.89 -13.59
C GLU A 89 -6.21 9.54 -12.10
N LEU A 90 -5.25 8.85 -11.47
CA LEU A 90 -5.27 8.58 -10.03
C LEU A 90 -5.26 9.88 -9.20
N VAL A 91 -4.42 10.85 -9.56
CA VAL A 91 -4.42 12.15 -8.88
C VAL A 91 -5.73 12.88 -9.08
N GLY A 92 -6.31 12.85 -10.29
CA GLY A 92 -7.62 13.44 -10.60
C GLY A 92 -8.74 12.81 -9.77
N ALA A 93 -8.78 11.49 -9.67
CA ALA A 93 -9.74 10.75 -8.84
C ALA A 93 -9.60 11.12 -7.36
N MET A 94 -8.36 11.10 -6.82
CA MET A 94 -8.11 11.43 -5.41
C MET A 94 -8.40 12.90 -5.09
N ALA A 95 -8.19 13.82 -6.03
CA ALA A 95 -8.43 15.24 -5.84
C ALA A 95 -9.90 15.64 -6.01
N HIS A 96 -10.76 14.74 -6.50
CA HIS A 96 -12.17 15.03 -6.74
C HIS A 96 -12.88 15.33 -5.43
N ILE A 97 -13.72 16.38 -5.42
CA ILE A 97 -14.33 16.91 -4.20
C ILE A 97 -15.23 15.88 -3.49
N LEU A 98 -15.91 15.00 -4.21
CA LEU A 98 -16.76 13.96 -3.64
C LEU A 98 -15.96 12.84 -2.96
N ASN A 99 -14.69 12.73 -3.26
CA ASN A 99 -13.80 11.72 -2.68
C ASN A 99 -13.01 12.24 -1.46
N LYS A 100 -13.22 13.52 -1.09
CA LYS A 100 -12.51 14.14 0.03
C LYS A 100 -12.74 13.34 1.32
N PRO A 101 -11.66 12.85 1.97
CA PRO A 101 -11.79 12.03 3.16
C PRO A 101 -12.20 12.85 4.39
N GLU A 102 -13.10 12.29 5.20
CA GLU A 102 -13.46 12.78 6.52
C GLU A 102 -13.09 11.75 7.57
N VAL A 103 -12.46 12.20 8.64
CA VAL A 103 -11.95 11.34 9.72
C VAL A 103 -12.91 11.47 10.92
N ASN A 104 -13.08 10.37 11.65
CA ASN A 104 -13.90 10.38 12.88
C ASN A 104 -13.31 11.33 13.94
N GLU A 105 -14.09 11.62 15.00
CA GLU A 105 -13.69 12.53 16.09
C GLU A 105 -12.39 12.10 16.77
N ARG A 106 -12.09 10.80 16.84
CA ARG A 106 -10.85 10.26 17.41
C ARG A 106 -9.64 10.42 16.50
N GLY A 107 -9.85 10.65 15.22
CA GLY A 107 -8.77 10.79 14.24
C GLY A 107 -8.16 9.47 13.78
N ASP A 108 -8.78 8.33 14.11
CA ASP A 108 -8.24 6.99 13.89
C ASP A 108 -8.97 6.15 12.82
N LEU A 109 -9.95 6.72 12.11
CA LEU A 109 -10.68 6.04 11.04
C LEU A 109 -11.27 7.05 10.04
N VAL A 110 -11.15 6.78 8.75
CA VAL A 110 -11.89 7.51 7.69
C VAL A 110 -13.32 6.99 7.64
N ILE A 111 -14.29 7.89 7.79
CA ILE A 111 -15.72 7.57 7.86
C ILE A 111 -16.51 7.92 6.59
N SER A 112 -16.02 8.90 5.81
CA SER A 112 -16.62 9.37 4.57
C SER A 112 -15.53 9.75 3.57
N GLY A 113 -15.80 9.74 2.27
CA GLY A 113 -14.80 9.90 1.23
C GLY A 113 -13.74 8.79 1.25
N HIS A 114 -12.60 9.02 0.62
CA HIS A 114 -11.54 8.02 0.48
C HIS A 114 -10.17 8.66 0.66
N ALA A 115 -9.37 8.15 1.59
CA ALA A 115 -7.98 8.59 1.76
C ALA A 115 -6.98 7.70 1.00
N LEU A 116 -7.47 6.63 0.39
CA LEU A 116 -6.71 5.62 -0.33
C LEU A 116 -7.52 5.12 -1.52
N MET A 117 -6.88 4.96 -2.69
CA MET A 117 -7.53 4.40 -3.88
C MET A 117 -6.66 3.32 -4.50
N GLN A 118 -7.31 2.21 -4.83
CA GLN A 118 -6.74 1.04 -5.48
C GLN A 118 -7.14 1.03 -6.96
N PRO A 119 -6.20 1.15 -7.92
CA PRO A 119 -6.49 0.91 -9.33
C PRO A 119 -6.61 -0.59 -9.61
N ARG A 120 -7.15 -0.93 -10.77
CA ARG A 120 -7.08 -2.31 -11.28
C ARG A 120 -5.63 -2.69 -11.52
N VAL A 121 -5.33 -3.96 -11.29
CA VAL A 121 -3.99 -4.52 -11.53
C VAL A 121 -4.11 -5.70 -12.48
N GLY A 122 -3.51 -5.58 -13.65
CA GLY A 122 -3.43 -6.64 -14.66
C GLY A 122 -2.02 -7.21 -14.78
N VAL A 123 -1.88 -8.32 -15.48
CA VAL A 123 -0.57 -8.89 -15.83
C VAL A 123 -0.19 -8.50 -17.25
N GLY A 124 1.02 -7.98 -17.44
CA GLY A 124 1.53 -7.63 -18.76
C GLY A 124 1.69 -8.87 -19.67
N LEU A 125 1.43 -8.71 -20.97
CA LEU A 125 1.59 -9.79 -21.97
C LEU A 125 3.00 -10.39 -21.97
N VAL A 126 4.03 -9.60 -21.74
CA VAL A 126 5.43 -10.06 -21.66
C VAL A 126 5.60 -10.97 -20.44
N GLU A 127 5.07 -10.55 -19.31
CA GLU A 127 5.14 -11.29 -18.04
C GLU A 127 4.39 -12.63 -18.12
N SER A 128 3.19 -12.63 -18.72
CA SER A 128 2.38 -13.85 -18.89
C SER A 128 3.02 -14.89 -19.81
N ARG A 129 4.03 -14.52 -20.61
CA ARG A 129 4.72 -15.42 -21.54
C ARG A 129 6.14 -15.79 -21.14
N LYS A 130 6.63 -15.35 -19.97
CA LYS A 130 8.02 -15.58 -19.52
C LYS A 130 8.37 -17.05 -19.29
N SER A 131 7.42 -17.88 -18.94
CA SER A 131 7.65 -19.30 -18.65
C SER A 131 6.40 -20.14 -18.95
N ILE A 132 6.55 -21.46 -19.04
CA ILE A 132 5.39 -22.37 -19.17
C ILE A 132 4.45 -22.19 -17.98
N PHE A 133 4.99 -21.98 -16.77
CA PHE A 133 4.20 -21.72 -15.59
C PHE A 133 3.34 -20.47 -15.76
N THR A 134 3.91 -19.35 -16.20
CA THR A 134 3.15 -18.12 -16.40
C THR A 134 2.12 -18.24 -17.52
N GLN A 135 2.42 -18.97 -18.60
CA GLN A 135 1.47 -19.21 -19.69
C GLN A 135 0.21 -19.98 -19.24
N VAL A 136 0.35 -20.85 -18.24
CA VAL A 136 -0.77 -21.66 -17.72
C VAL A 136 -1.50 -20.94 -16.58
N TYR A 137 -0.78 -20.27 -15.70
CA TYR A 137 -1.32 -19.74 -14.45
C TYR A 137 -1.53 -18.22 -14.41
N ALA A 138 -0.82 -17.45 -15.21
CA ALA A 138 -1.04 -16.01 -15.32
C ALA A 138 -2.23 -15.74 -16.25
N GLY A 139 -3.45 -15.90 -15.74
CA GLY A 139 -4.66 -15.47 -16.44
C GLY A 139 -4.72 -13.96 -16.62
N GLU A 140 -5.74 -13.47 -17.37
CA GLU A 140 -5.97 -12.03 -17.57
C GLU A 140 -6.13 -11.26 -16.25
N GLY A 141 -6.50 -11.95 -15.19
CA GLY A 141 -6.78 -11.45 -13.87
C GLY A 141 -5.58 -11.30 -12.92
N GLY A 142 -4.38 -11.68 -13.29
CA GLY A 142 -3.23 -11.60 -12.37
C GLY A 142 -3.33 -12.51 -11.16
N THR A 143 -2.64 -12.15 -10.08
CA THR A 143 -2.60 -12.92 -8.83
C THR A 143 -3.69 -12.56 -7.84
N ASP A 144 -4.42 -11.48 -8.07
CA ASP A 144 -5.38 -10.93 -7.12
C ASP A 144 -6.75 -10.74 -7.79
N SER A 145 -7.73 -11.54 -7.35
CA SER A 145 -9.09 -11.52 -7.87
C SER A 145 -9.86 -10.24 -7.52
N TYR A 146 -9.46 -9.52 -6.48
CA TYR A 146 -10.19 -8.33 -6.01
C TYR A 146 -9.97 -7.09 -6.87
N THR A 147 -8.86 -7.04 -7.60
CA THR A 147 -8.48 -5.87 -8.41
C THR A 147 -8.75 -6.02 -9.89
N ASN A 148 -9.26 -7.17 -10.33
CA ASN A 148 -9.39 -7.50 -11.76
C ASN A 148 -10.76 -7.24 -12.35
N VAL A 149 -11.78 -7.06 -11.53
CA VAL A 149 -13.16 -6.93 -11.96
C VAL A 149 -13.54 -5.47 -12.15
N ILE A 150 -14.32 -5.20 -13.19
CA ILE A 150 -14.91 -3.87 -13.46
C ILE A 150 -15.93 -3.53 -12.37
N SER A 151 -16.65 -4.53 -11.87
CA SER A 151 -17.62 -4.42 -10.78
C SER A 151 -17.13 -5.23 -9.58
N ASN A 152 -17.03 -4.60 -8.44
CA ASN A 152 -16.62 -5.23 -7.18
C ASN A 152 -17.75 -5.10 -6.16
N LEU A 153 -18.21 -6.24 -5.62
CA LEU A 153 -19.34 -6.29 -4.70
C LEU A 153 -19.19 -5.32 -3.51
N TYR A 154 -17.99 -5.16 -2.97
CA TYR A 154 -17.74 -4.24 -1.86
C TYR A 154 -17.81 -2.78 -2.31
N GLN A 155 -17.20 -2.43 -3.44
CA GLN A 155 -17.26 -1.07 -3.98
C GLN A 155 -18.68 -0.69 -4.36
N ASP A 156 -19.40 -1.58 -5.05
CA ASP A 156 -20.74 -1.29 -5.58
C ASP A 156 -21.80 -1.16 -4.50
N ASN A 157 -21.71 -1.94 -3.41
CA ASN A 157 -22.74 -1.94 -2.35
C ASN A 157 -22.34 -1.11 -1.11
N PHE A 158 -21.06 -0.93 -0.85
CA PHE A 158 -20.58 -0.29 0.38
C PHE A 158 -19.66 0.91 0.13
N ASP A 159 -19.39 1.20 -1.15
CA ASP A 159 -18.47 2.27 -1.54
C ASP A 159 -17.08 2.12 -0.90
N GLU A 160 -16.62 0.87 -0.79
CA GLU A 160 -15.30 0.50 -0.23
C GLU A 160 -14.69 -0.67 -0.98
N GLY A 161 -13.50 -0.46 -1.60
CA GLY A 161 -12.69 -1.51 -2.22
C GLY A 161 -11.79 -2.26 -1.23
N ILE A 162 -10.85 -3.02 -1.78
CA ILE A 162 -9.77 -3.70 -1.06
C ILE A 162 -8.46 -3.12 -1.57
N PHE A 163 -7.55 -2.77 -0.66
CA PHE A 163 -6.21 -2.31 -0.99
C PHE A 163 -5.23 -3.49 -1.02
N THR A 164 -4.37 -3.52 -2.04
CA THR A 164 -3.39 -4.60 -2.27
C THR A 164 -1.95 -4.07 -2.35
N GLY A 165 -1.72 -2.88 -1.79
CA GLY A 165 -0.39 -2.30 -1.65
C GLY A 165 0.06 -1.40 -2.82
N LYS A 166 -0.79 -1.20 -3.84
CA LYS A 166 -0.48 -0.39 -5.02
C LYS A 166 -1.62 0.57 -5.29
N GLY A 167 -1.32 1.86 -5.36
CA GLY A 167 -2.34 2.87 -5.59
C GLY A 167 -1.93 4.24 -5.09
N ILE A 168 -2.89 5.10 -4.83
CA ILE A 168 -2.66 6.47 -4.40
C ILE A 168 -3.30 6.72 -3.04
N TYR A 169 -2.62 7.51 -2.20
CA TYR A 169 -3.17 7.93 -0.91
C TYR A 169 -2.89 9.41 -0.60
N ASP A 170 -3.75 10.00 0.24
CA ASP A 170 -3.52 11.32 0.84
C ASP A 170 -2.48 11.20 1.96
N LEU A 171 -1.34 11.86 1.79
CA LEU A 171 -0.19 11.77 2.70
C LEU A 171 -0.54 12.17 4.13
N SER A 172 -1.24 13.28 4.28
CA SER A 172 -1.59 13.85 5.59
C SER A 172 -2.55 12.96 6.36
N ILE A 173 -3.60 12.47 5.68
CA ILE A 173 -4.62 11.61 6.30
C ILE A 173 -4.04 10.23 6.60
N PHE A 174 -3.24 9.67 5.69
CA PHE A 174 -2.55 8.39 5.90
C PHE A 174 -1.69 8.42 7.18
N SER A 175 -0.79 9.42 7.29
CA SER A 175 0.06 9.55 8.46
C SER A 175 -0.76 9.79 9.73
N LYS A 176 -1.78 10.65 9.70
CA LYS A 176 -2.62 10.94 10.87
C LYS A 176 -3.37 9.71 11.38
N VAL A 177 -4.06 9.00 10.49
CA VAL A 177 -4.94 7.87 10.86
C VAL A 177 -4.13 6.67 11.32
N LEU A 178 -3.01 6.37 10.66
CA LEU A 178 -2.22 5.15 10.93
C LEU A 178 -1.08 5.35 11.94
N ALA A 179 -0.87 6.57 12.45
CA ALA A 179 0.27 6.90 13.31
C ALA A 179 0.49 5.95 14.50
N ASN A 180 -0.60 5.49 15.12
CA ASN A 180 -0.56 4.69 16.35
C ASN A 180 -1.37 3.38 16.26
N GLU A 181 -1.82 2.97 15.07
CA GLU A 181 -2.81 1.89 14.95
C GLU A 181 -2.22 0.49 14.93
N ILE A 182 -1.04 0.32 14.37
CA ILE A 182 -0.44 -1.00 14.14
C ILE A 182 0.83 -1.14 14.95
N LYS A 183 0.87 -2.14 15.83
CA LYS A 183 2.03 -2.47 16.65
C LYS A 183 3.19 -2.94 15.76
N GLU A 184 4.41 -2.56 16.11
CA GLU A 184 5.61 -2.91 15.36
C GLU A 184 5.88 -4.41 15.36
N ASN A 185 6.40 -4.92 14.24
CA ASN A 185 6.79 -6.33 14.03
C ASN A 185 5.65 -7.36 14.24
N THR A 186 4.39 -6.96 14.11
CA THR A 186 3.25 -7.86 14.29
C THR A 186 2.58 -8.28 13.00
N VAL A 187 2.64 -7.47 11.95
CA VAL A 187 1.91 -7.69 10.68
C VAL A 187 2.86 -7.64 9.50
N LEU A 188 2.89 -8.70 8.70
CA LEU A 188 3.71 -8.81 7.48
C LEU A 188 3.02 -8.21 6.26
N SER A 189 1.72 -8.48 6.09
CA SER A 189 0.86 -7.93 5.04
C SER A 189 -0.15 -7.02 5.73
N HIS A 190 -0.05 -5.73 5.45
CA HIS A 190 -0.82 -4.68 6.13
C HIS A 190 -1.82 -3.99 5.21
N ASP A 191 -1.79 -4.30 3.93
CA ASP A 191 -2.54 -3.57 2.90
C ASP A 191 -4.06 -3.58 3.17
N LEU A 192 -4.62 -4.74 3.54
CA LEU A 192 -6.04 -4.86 3.90
C LEU A 192 -6.42 -4.00 5.12
N LEU A 193 -5.52 -3.91 6.12
CA LEU A 193 -5.74 -3.04 7.29
C LEU A 193 -5.69 -1.57 6.89
N GLU A 194 -4.66 -1.14 6.15
CA GLU A 194 -4.54 0.23 5.67
C GLU A 194 -5.78 0.62 4.86
N GLY A 195 -6.22 -0.25 3.93
CA GLY A 195 -7.45 -0.05 3.18
C GLY A 195 -8.70 0.08 4.05
N SER A 196 -8.77 -0.67 5.16
CA SER A 196 -9.88 -0.62 6.10
C SER A 196 -9.91 0.66 6.94
N TYR A 197 -8.75 1.13 7.40
CA TYR A 197 -8.63 2.37 8.17
C TYR A 197 -8.84 3.62 7.32
N LEU A 198 -8.38 3.59 6.07
CA LEU A 198 -8.36 4.72 5.15
C LEU A 198 -9.56 4.76 4.18
N ARG A 199 -10.48 3.80 4.31
CA ARG A 199 -11.65 3.65 3.44
C ARG A 199 -11.25 3.64 1.97
N CYS A 200 -10.59 2.56 1.55
CA CYS A 200 -10.09 2.39 0.18
C CYS A 200 -11.23 2.41 -0.83
N ALA A 201 -11.07 3.14 -1.95
CA ALA A 201 -11.92 3.02 -3.13
C ALA A 201 -11.22 2.20 -4.21
N LEU A 202 -11.99 1.49 -5.04
CA LEU A 202 -11.52 0.86 -6.27
C LEU A 202 -11.76 1.81 -7.45
N THR A 203 -10.68 2.17 -8.17
CA THR A 203 -10.77 2.93 -9.43
C THR A 203 -10.69 1.94 -10.59
N SER A 204 -11.84 1.42 -11.01
CA SER A 204 -11.95 0.31 -11.97
C SER A 204 -11.59 0.69 -13.41
N ASP A 205 -11.59 1.97 -13.75
CA ASP A 205 -11.23 2.55 -15.04
C ASP A 205 -9.72 2.79 -15.20
N ILE A 206 -8.96 2.78 -14.12
CA ILE A 206 -7.51 2.97 -14.11
C ILE A 206 -6.81 1.63 -13.92
N MET A 207 -5.81 1.32 -14.77
CA MET A 207 -5.10 0.03 -14.73
C MET A 207 -3.60 0.23 -14.54
N LEU A 208 -3.02 -0.57 -13.65
CA LEU A 208 -1.59 -0.80 -13.53
C LEU A 208 -1.23 -2.19 -14.07
N MET A 209 0.01 -2.36 -14.51
CA MET A 209 0.51 -3.67 -14.95
C MET A 209 1.50 -4.22 -13.94
N ASP A 210 1.28 -5.46 -13.52
CA ASP A 210 2.10 -6.13 -12.51
C ASP A 210 2.92 -7.27 -13.10
N GLY A 211 4.05 -7.54 -12.46
CA GLY A 211 4.83 -8.73 -12.73
C GLY A 211 4.16 -9.99 -12.18
N TYR A 212 4.41 -11.12 -12.82
CA TYR A 212 3.94 -12.42 -12.36
C TYR A 212 5.11 -13.34 -11.99
N PRO A 213 5.05 -14.12 -10.90
CA PRO A 213 6.09 -15.07 -10.54
C PRO A 213 6.36 -16.05 -11.68
N SER A 214 7.61 -16.16 -12.14
CA SER A 214 7.98 -16.99 -13.28
C SER A 214 8.04 -18.49 -12.98
N SER A 215 7.90 -18.90 -11.71
CA SER A 215 7.94 -20.30 -11.29
C SER A 215 6.95 -20.59 -10.16
N TYR A 216 6.54 -21.83 -10.06
CA TYR A 216 5.67 -22.32 -8.97
C TYR A 216 6.27 -22.07 -7.57
N ILE A 217 7.60 -22.25 -7.41
CA ILE A 217 8.27 -22.05 -6.12
C ILE A 217 8.15 -20.58 -5.68
N SER A 218 8.41 -19.65 -6.60
CA SER A 218 8.26 -18.21 -6.32
C SER A 218 6.80 -17.83 -6.02
N PHE A 219 5.85 -18.38 -6.77
CA PHE A 219 4.42 -18.19 -6.54
C PHE A 219 4.00 -18.72 -5.15
N ARG A 220 4.38 -19.96 -4.80
CA ARG A 220 4.09 -20.54 -3.49
C ARG A 220 4.70 -19.71 -2.34
N THR A 221 5.92 -19.22 -2.52
CA THR A 221 6.58 -18.38 -1.50
C THR A 221 5.86 -17.04 -1.32
N ARG A 222 5.33 -16.46 -2.41
CA ARG A 222 4.50 -15.24 -2.35
C ARG A 222 3.19 -15.52 -1.61
N LEU A 223 2.49 -16.59 -1.99
CA LEU A 223 1.22 -17.00 -1.38
C LEU A 223 1.37 -17.30 0.12
N TYR A 224 2.42 -18.03 0.52
CA TYR A 224 2.71 -18.29 1.92
C TYR A 224 2.85 -17.01 2.76
N ARG A 225 3.51 -15.98 2.21
CA ARG A 225 3.65 -14.69 2.91
C ARG A 225 2.30 -13.97 3.07
N TRP A 226 1.43 -14.04 2.07
CA TRP A 226 0.10 -13.44 2.13
C TRP A 226 -0.77 -14.14 3.16
N ILE A 227 -0.90 -15.46 3.07
CA ILE A 227 -1.65 -16.27 4.05
C ILE A 227 -1.14 -15.98 5.48
N ARG A 228 0.17 -15.98 5.70
CA ARG A 228 0.73 -15.64 7.01
C ARG A 228 0.33 -14.24 7.46
N GLY A 229 0.31 -13.27 6.55
CA GLY A 229 -0.14 -11.92 6.83
C GLY A 229 -1.61 -11.85 7.23
N ASP A 230 -2.47 -12.58 6.52
CA ASP A 230 -3.92 -12.65 6.81
C ASP A 230 -4.19 -13.22 8.21
N TYR A 231 -3.46 -14.25 8.63
CA TYR A 231 -3.55 -14.77 10.01
C TYR A 231 -3.06 -13.76 11.06
N GLN A 232 -2.09 -12.91 10.74
CA GLN A 232 -1.57 -11.92 11.69
C GLN A 232 -2.55 -10.77 11.96
N ILE A 233 -3.51 -10.52 11.07
CA ILE A 233 -4.53 -9.48 11.26
C ILE A 233 -5.81 -9.98 11.96
N LEU A 234 -5.89 -11.25 12.33
CA LEU A 234 -7.03 -11.83 13.09
C LEU A 234 -7.41 -11.07 14.38
N PRO A 235 -6.47 -10.50 15.17
CA PRO A 235 -6.83 -9.72 16.35
C PRO A 235 -7.80 -8.56 16.06
N TRP A 236 -7.80 -8.03 14.82
CA TRP A 236 -8.74 -6.96 14.42
C TRP A 236 -10.20 -7.41 14.26
N LEU A 237 -10.48 -8.71 14.34
CA LEU A 237 -11.87 -9.20 14.49
C LEU A 237 -12.45 -8.90 15.87
N GLY A 238 -11.59 -8.73 16.88
CA GLY A 238 -11.95 -8.46 18.26
C GLY A 238 -12.64 -7.10 18.47
N LYS A 239 -13.19 -6.91 19.69
CA LYS A 239 -13.76 -5.62 20.13
C LYS A 239 -12.68 -4.60 20.52
N THR A 240 -11.53 -5.10 20.95
CA THR A 240 -10.36 -4.31 21.36
C THR A 240 -9.12 -4.76 20.60
N ILE A 241 -8.18 -3.85 20.41
CA ILE A 241 -6.89 -4.07 19.76
C ILE A 241 -5.78 -3.41 20.57
N GLU A 242 -4.54 -3.84 20.37
CA GLU A 242 -3.37 -3.13 20.87
C GLU A 242 -2.89 -2.10 19.84
N ASN A 243 -2.64 -0.88 20.30
CA ASN A 243 -2.05 0.18 19.49
C ASN A 243 -0.52 -0.01 19.37
N LYS A 244 0.15 0.91 18.63
CA LYS A 244 1.60 0.90 18.46
C LYS A 244 2.39 0.88 19.78
N LYS A 245 1.84 1.50 20.85
CA LYS A 245 2.45 1.56 22.18
C LYS A 245 2.16 0.32 23.03
N GLY A 246 1.35 -0.63 22.55
CA GLY A 246 0.90 -1.80 23.32
C GLY A 246 -0.26 -1.52 24.26
N GLU A 247 -0.92 -0.35 24.16
CA GLU A 247 -2.08 0.00 24.95
C GLU A 247 -3.33 -0.59 24.31
N THR A 248 -4.22 -1.18 25.12
CA THR A 248 -5.50 -1.71 24.64
C THR A 248 -6.48 -0.55 24.37
N LYS A 249 -7.03 -0.53 23.18
CA LYS A 249 -8.08 0.44 22.78
C LYS A 249 -9.26 -0.25 22.12
N GLN A 250 -10.39 0.46 22.02
CA GLN A 250 -11.54 -0.02 21.26
C GLN A 250 -11.17 -0.07 19.77
N ASN A 251 -11.48 -1.20 19.12
CA ASN A 251 -11.26 -1.40 17.69
C ASN A 251 -12.19 -0.48 16.88
N PRO A 252 -11.65 0.44 16.06
CA PRO A 252 -12.46 1.38 15.29
C PRO A 252 -13.07 0.77 14.02
N LEU A 253 -12.59 -0.42 13.59
CA LEU A 253 -12.99 -1.03 12.32
C LEU A 253 -14.48 -1.40 12.30
N LYS A 254 -15.11 -1.07 11.17
CA LYS A 254 -16.52 -1.39 10.88
C LYS A 254 -16.71 -2.89 10.67
N LEU A 255 -17.96 -3.36 10.73
CA LEU A 255 -18.31 -4.76 10.50
C LEU A 255 -17.86 -5.25 9.11
N LEU A 256 -17.99 -4.42 8.08
CA LEU A 256 -17.53 -4.73 6.73
C LEU A 256 -16.02 -5.05 6.68
N SER A 257 -15.19 -4.23 7.34
CA SER A 257 -13.74 -4.47 7.41
C SER A 257 -13.42 -5.78 8.12
N LYS A 258 -14.13 -6.08 9.20
CA LYS A 258 -14.00 -7.36 9.91
C LYS A 258 -14.43 -8.55 9.03
N TYR A 259 -15.50 -8.39 8.26
CA TYR A 259 -15.93 -9.40 7.29
C TYR A 259 -14.86 -9.64 6.20
N LYS A 260 -14.27 -8.58 5.65
CA LYS A 260 -13.15 -8.70 4.68
C LYS A 260 -11.97 -9.48 5.27
N ILE A 261 -11.59 -9.20 6.52
CA ILE A 261 -10.52 -9.95 7.22
C ILE A 261 -10.91 -11.42 7.38
N PHE A 262 -12.15 -11.70 7.81
CA PHE A 262 -12.62 -13.07 7.98
C PHE A 262 -12.66 -13.83 6.66
N SER A 263 -13.17 -13.21 5.59
CA SER A 263 -13.30 -13.87 4.28
C SER A 263 -11.97 -14.20 3.60
N ASN A 264 -10.86 -13.56 4.00
CA ASN A 264 -9.53 -13.91 3.48
C ASN A 264 -8.95 -15.19 4.10
N ILE A 265 -9.56 -15.72 5.16
CA ILE A 265 -9.06 -16.88 5.91
C ILE A 265 -9.87 -18.14 5.60
N VAL A 266 -11.12 -17.97 5.18
CA VAL A 266 -12.04 -19.03 4.79
C VAL A 266 -11.97 -19.30 3.30
#